data_b90d69b990182af0ee53c537f764a6bf
#
_entry.id   b90d69b990182af0ee53c537f764a6bf
#
_cell.length_a   1.000
_cell.length_b   1.000
_cell.length_c   1.000
_cell.angle_alpha   90.00
_cell.angle_beta   90.00
_cell.angle_gamma   90.00
#
_symmetry.space_group_name_H-M   'P 1'
#
loop_
_entity.id
_entity.type
_entity.pdbx_description
1 polymer ?
#
loop_
_entity_poly.entity_id
_entity_poly.type
_entity_poly.pdbx_seq_one_letter_code
_entity_poly.pdbx_strand_id
1 'polypeptide(L)'
;GLPPTTEQLLTNASYEDTVDQLLASPHYGERWGRHWMDVWRYSDWYGLGGMLRHSQKHLWHWRDWIINSLNKDKGYDRMIQEMLAGDELDPQSREAVTGTGYLARSYYVFNRNTWLDATIEHSAKAFLGITMNCAKCHDHKYDPISQVDYYNYRSFFEPHHLRLDALPGETSFDKNGLPRA
;
A
#
# COMPACT_ATOMS: atom_id res chain seq x y z
N GLY A 1 13.79 -10.78 11.19
CA GLY A 1 14.19 -10.25 12.45
C GLY A 1 15.65 -9.86 12.53
N LEU A 2 15.92 -8.97 13.44
CA LEU A 2 17.29 -8.65 13.83
C LEU A 2 17.85 -9.76 14.73
N PRO A 3 19.18 -9.97 14.78
CA PRO A 3 19.79 -10.87 15.74
C PRO A 3 19.54 -10.34 17.17
N PRO A 4 19.48 -11.21 18.18
CA PRO A 4 19.34 -10.77 19.56
C PRO A 4 20.58 -9.98 20.00
N THR A 5 20.37 -9.02 20.90
CA THR A 5 21.49 -8.32 21.56
C THR A 5 22.18 -9.24 22.57
N THR A 6 23.42 -8.89 22.96
CA THR A 6 24.12 -9.64 24.00
C THR A 6 23.34 -9.67 25.32
N GLU A 7 22.66 -8.58 25.65
CA GLU A 7 21.83 -8.49 26.85
C GLU A 7 20.63 -9.47 26.76
N GLN A 8 19.94 -9.51 25.63
CA GLN A 8 18.85 -10.45 25.39
C GLN A 8 19.30 -11.92 25.48
N LEU A 9 20.52 -12.23 25.00
CA LEU A 9 21.08 -13.59 25.08
C LEU A 9 21.41 -14.01 26.51
N LEU A 10 21.79 -13.07 27.36
CA LEU A 10 22.21 -13.33 28.74
C LEU A 10 21.03 -13.25 29.74
N THR A 11 19.89 -12.73 29.32
CA THR A 11 18.69 -12.61 30.15
C THR A 11 17.97 -13.96 30.20
N ASN A 12 17.68 -14.45 31.43
CA ASN A 12 16.85 -15.64 31.65
C ASN A 12 15.33 -15.27 31.62
N ALA A 13 14.88 -14.58 30.57
CA ALA A 13 13.48 -14.28 30.38
C ALA A 13 12.70 -15.56 30.07
N SER A 14 11.44 -15.63 30.52
CA SER A 14 10.55 -16.73 30.09
C SER A 14 10.26 -16.63 28.59
N TYR A 15 9.70 -17.69 28.02
CA TYR A 15 9.27 -17.68 26.62
C TYR A 15 8.17 -16.62 26.39
N GLU A 16 7.24 -16.53 27.29
CA GLU A 16 6.11 -15.58 27.26
C GLU A 16 6.60 -14.15 27.34
N ASP A 17 7.50 -13.85 28.29
CA ASP A 17 8.10 -12.49 28.43
C ASP A 17 8.87 -12.11 27.16
N THR A 18 9.57 -13.06 26.54
CA THR A 18 10.30 -12.83 25.30
C THR A 18 9.35 -12.52 24.15
N VAL A 19 8.25 -13.24 24.04
CA VAL A 19 7.20 -12.98 23.01
C VAL A 19 6.59 -11.60 23.19
N ASP A 20 6.22 -11.23 24.42
CA ASP A 20 5.63 -9.92 24.72
C ASP A 20 6.60 -8.78 24.41
N GLN A 21 7.88 -8.93 24.76
CA GLN A 21 8.93 -7.96 24.40
C GLN A 21 9.09 -7.80 22.87
N LEU A 22 9.04 -8.91 22.12
CA LEU A 22 9.16 -8.86 20.66
C LEU A 22 7.92 -8.23 20.01
N LEU A 23 6.72 -8.50 20.53
CA LEU A 23 5.47 -7.90 20.05
C LEU A 23 5.42 -6.39 20.35
N ALA A 24 5.96 -5.96 21.50
CA ALA A 24 6.03 -4.54 21.86
C ALA A 24 7.16 -3.79 21.13
N SER A 25 8.04 -4.49 20.42
CA SER A 25 9.15 -3.88 19.71
C SER A 25 8.70 -3.14 18.45
N PRO A 26 9.23 -1.93 18.17
CA PRO A 26 8.95 -1.24 16.90
C PRO A 26 9.40 -2.03 15.66
N HIS A 27 10.33 -2.97 15.84
CA HIS A 27 10.78 -3.87 14.77
C HIS A 27 9.75 -4.93 14.38
N TYR A 28 8.66 -5.09 15.18
CA TYR A 28 7.54 -5.94 14.81
C TYR A 28 6.89 -5.47 13.50
N GLY A 29 6.53 -4.19 13.42
CA GLY A 29 5.94 -3.60 12.22
C GLY A 29 6.90 -3.62 11.02
N GLU A 30 8.19 -3.39 11.22
CA GLU A 30 9.19 -3.49 10.15
C GLU A 30 9.27 -4.92 9.60
N ARG A 31 9.28 -5.91 10.47
CA ARG A 31 9.36 -7.33 10.08
C ARG A 31 8.11 -7.81 9.36
N TRP A 32 6.94 -7.54 9.94
CA TRP A 32 5.66 -7.98 9.37
C TRP A 32 5.20 -7.09 8.21
N GLY A 33 5.52 -5.80 8.26
CA GLY A 33 5.25 -4.87 7.18
C GLY A 33 5.82 -5.32 5.86
N ARG A 34 7.00 -5.94 5.84
CA ARG A 34 7.59 -6.51 4.63
C ARG A 34 6.68 -7.54 3.97
N HIS A 35 6.08 -8.45 4.75
CA HIS A 35 5.21 -9.49 4.19
C HIS A 35 3.92 -8.87 3.61
N TRP A 36 3.34 -7.89 4.31
CA TRP A 36 2.19 -7.16 3.80
C TRP A 36 2.52 -6.31 2.57
N MET A 37 3.70 -5.69 2.53
CA MET A 37 4.17 -4.96 1.37
C MET A 37 4.31 -5.86 0.12
N ASP A 38 4.73 -7.10 0.29
CA ASP A 38 4.76 -8.08 -0.82
C ASP A 38 3.32 -8.38 -1.31
N VAL A 39 2.36 -8.62 -0.41
CA VAL A 39 0.94 -8.84 -0.76
C VAL A 39 0.33 -7.62 -1.43
N TRP A 40 0.59 -6.44 -0.89
CA TRP A 40 0.03 -5.18 -1.39
C TRP A 40 0.86 -4.55 -2.51
N ARG A 41 1.91 -5.23 -2.97
CA ARG A 41 2.72 -4.84 -4.13
C ARG A 41 3.42 -3.49 -3.95
N TYR A 42 3.92 -3.21 -2.75
CA TYR A 42 4.79 -2.06 -2.51
C TYR A 42 6.10 -2.19 -3.27
N SER A 43 6.62 -1.10 -3.79
CA SER A 43 7.96 -1.02 -4.37
C SER A 43 8.54 0.38 -4.19
N ASP A 44 9.77 0.46 -3.73
CA ASP A 44 10.57 1.69 -3.70
C ASP A 44 11.10 2.08 -5.09
N TRP A 45 10.90 1.20 -6.09
CA TRP A 45 11.46 1.44 -7.40
C TRP A 45 10.83 2.64 -8.09
N TYR A 46 11.68 3.61 -8.38
CA TYR A 46 11.32 4.88 -8.96
C TYR A 46 11.35 4.89 -10.51
N GLY A 47 11.95 3.89 -11.14
CA GLY A 47 12.24 3.57 -12.52
C GLY A 47 11.70 4.46 -13.63
N LEU A 48 12.41 4.53 -14.76
CA LEU A 48 12.08 5.25 -16.01
C LEU A 48 11.82 6.76 -15.86
N GLY A 49 12.34 7.37 -14.79
CA GLY A 49 12.24 8.80 -14.55
C GLY A 49 10.88 9.27 -14.01
N GLY A 50 10.89 10.41 -13.33
CA GLY A 50 9.74 10.98 -12.66
C GLY A 50 8.54 11.33 -13.54
N MET A 51 8.69 11.24 -14.86
CA MET A 51 7.60 11.50 -15.80
C MET A 51 6.58 10.36 -15.89
N LEU A 52 6.99 9.11 -15.63
CA LEU A 52 6.12 7.94 -15.78
C LEU A 52 5.34 7.59 -14.52
N ARG A 53 5.92 7.84 -13.35
CA ARG A 53 5.33 7.43 -12.07
C ARG A 53 5.57 8.48 -10.98
N HIS A 54 4.95 9.63 -11.12
CA HIS A 54 5.09 10.74 -10.16
C HIS A 54 4.77 10.37 -8.72
N SER A 55 3.83 9.46 -8.49
CA SER A 55 3.41 9.02 -7.16
C SER A 55 4.51 8.28 -6.40
N GLN A 56 5.44 7.63 -7.09
CA GLN A 56 6.43 6.78 -6.42
C GLN A 56 7.48 7.55 -5.61
N LYS A 57 7.69 8.84 -5.88
CA LYS A 57 8.58 9.69 -5.08
C LYS A 57 8.22 9.73 -3.61
N HIS A 58 6.92 9.67 -3.31
CA HIS A 58 6.38 9.84 -1.98
C HIS A 58 5.77 8.55 -1.43
N LEU A 59 5.91 7.44 -2.14
CA LEU A 59 5.29 6.17 -1.76
C LEU A 59 5.86 5.61 -0.45
N TRP A 60 7.06 6.01 -0.07
CA TRP A 60 7.66 5.65 1.21
C TRP A 60 6.82 6.09 2.42
N HIS A 61 6.00 7.13 2.31
CA HIS A 61 5.04 7.50 3.35
C HIS A 61 4.01 6.37 3.59
N TRP A 62 3.57 5.71 2.54
CA TRP A 62 2.66 4.58 2.67
C TRP A 62 3.36 3.36 3.28
N ARG A 63 4.63 3.11 2.98
CA ARG A 63 5.45 2.11 3.68
C ARG A 63 5.47 2.37 5.19
N ASP A 64 5.78 3.59 5.57
CA ASP A 64 5.85 3.99 6.98
C ASP A 64 4.49 3.91 7.66
N TRP A 65 3.41 4.22 6.91
CA TRP A 65 2.04 4.03 7.39
C TRP A 65 1.74 2.54 7.66
N ILE A 66 2.16 1.61 6.80
CA ILE A 66 2.01 0.17 7.00
C ILE A 66 2.71 -0.26 8.30
N ILE A 67 3.98 0.10 8.45
CA ILE A 67 4.78 -0.24 9.62
C ILE A 67 4.15 0.31 10.91
N ASN A 68 3.75 1.58 10.89
CA ASN A 68 3.14 2.23 12.02
C ASN A 68 1.76 1.64 12.36
N SER A 69 0.96 1.27 11.36
CA SER A 69 -0.35 0.64 11.56
C SER A 69 -0.20 -0.72 12.26
N LEU A 70 0.78 -1.52 11.86
CA LEU A 70 1.08 -2.80 12.51
C LEU A 70 1.59 -2.63 13.94
N ASN A 71 2.48 -1.66 14.18
CA ASN A 71 2.99 -1.36 15.52
C ASN A 71 1.92 -0.80 16.48
N LYS A 72 0.86 -0.20 15.92
CA LYS A 72 -0.31 0.29 16.68
C LYS A 72 -1.42 -0.75 16.81
N ASP A 73 -1.21 -1.96 16.30
CA ASP A 73 -2.21 -3.01 16.21
C ASP A 73 -3.53 -2.53 15.57
N LYS A 74 -3.41 -1.72 14.51
CA LYS A 74 -4.57 -1.21 13.77
C LYS A 74 -5.34 -2.38 13.15
N GLY A 75 -6.66 -2.44 13.35
CA GLY A 75 -7.51 -3.48 12.77
C GLY A 75 -7.35 -3.60 11.25
N TYR A 76 -7.27 -4.82 10.76
CA TYR A 76 -7.05 -5.09 9.33
C TYR A 76 -8.18 -4.53 8.44
N ASP A 77 -9.41 -4.60 8.92
CA ASP A 77 -10.58 -3.99 8.29
C ASP A 77 -10.41 -2.47 8.11
N ARG A 78 -9.93 -1.80 9.17
CA ARG A 78 -9.65 -0.35 9.11
C ARG A 78 -8.50 -0.05 8.17
N MET A 79 -7.47 -0.88 8.12
CA MET A 79 -6.37 -0.71 7.17
C MET A 79 -6.87 -0.80 5.72
N ILE A 80 -7.74 -1.77 5.39
CA ILE A 80 -8.33 -1.89 4.05
C ILE A 80 -9.16 -0.65 3.71
N GLN A 81 -10.00 -0.19 4.63
CA GLN A 81 -10.83 1.00 4.44
C GLN A 81 -9.97 2.23 4.14
N GLU A 82 -8.92 2.47 4.91
CA GLU A 82 -8.00 3.60 4.69
C GLU A 82 -7.21 3.47 3.39
N MET A 83 -6.84 2.25 2.99
CA MET A 83 -6.15 2.01 1.71
C MET A 83 -7.04 2.28 0.49
N LEU A 84 -8.33 2.04 0.59
CA LEU A 84 -9.27 2.17 -0.53
C LEU A 84 -10.02 3.51 -0.55
N ALA A 85 -10.27 4.12 0.61
CA ALA A 85 -11.12 5.29 0.75
C ALA A 85 -10.73 6.20 1.95
N GLY A 86 -9.45 6.24 2.32
CA GLY A 86 -8.99 7.02 3.48
C GLY A 86 -9.26 8.52 3.35
N ASP A 87 -9.21 9.05 2.14
CA ASP A 87 -9.51 10.44 1.81
C ASP A 87 -11.02 10.76 1.88
N GLU A 88 -11.89 9.78 1.70
CA GLU A 88 -13.34 9.93 1.87
C GLU A 88 -13.77 9.74 3.33
N LEU A 89 -13.13 8.77 4.02
CA LEU A 89 -13.45 8.43 5.40
C LEU A 89 -13.05 9.51 6.40
N ASP A 90 -11.86 10.06 6.22
CA ASP A 90 -11.33 11.11 7.10
C ASP A 90 -10.35 12.01 6.31
N PRO A 91 -10.88 12.95 5.51
CA PRO A 91 -10.07 13.81 4.65
C PRO A 91 -9.14 14.76 5.41
N GLN A 92 -9.36 14.95 6.72
CA GLN A 92 -8.53 15.80 7.57
C GLN A 92 -7.41 15.00 8.25
N SER A 93 -7.52 13.68 8.30
CA SER A 93 -6.49 12.81 8.86
C SER A 93 -5.40 12.52 7.85
N ARG A 94 -4.21 13.08 8.07
CA ARG A 94 -3.04 12.76 7.24
C ARG A 94 -2.74 11.26 7.26
N GLU A 95 -2.95 10.60 8.40
CA GLU A 95 -2.73 9.16 8.55
C GLU A 95 -3.67 8.37 7.63
N ALA A 96 -4.99 8.64 7.67
CA ALA A 96 -5.97 7.96 6.83
C ALA A 96 -5.70 8.20 5.33
N VAL A 97 -5.47 9.46 4.96
CA VAL A 97 -5.13 9.82 3.56
C VAL A 97 -3.85 9.14 3.08
N THR A 98 -2.83 8.99 3.95
CA THR A 98 -1.60 8.28 3.57
C THR A 98 -1.85 6.81 3.22
N GLY A 99 -2.85 6.19 3.83
CA GLY A 99 -3.29 4.82 3.48
C GLY A 99 -3.60 4.66 1.99
N THR A 100 -4.18 5.70 1.33
CA THR A 100 -4.53 5.68 -0.10
C THR A 100 -3.32 5.57 -1.04
N GLY A 101 -2.10 5.62 -0.51
CA GLY A 101 -0.88 5.26 -1.24
C GLY A 101 -0.97 3.89 -1.91
N TYR A 102 -1.81 3.00 -1.39
CA TYR A 102 -2.17 1.74 -2.04
C TYR A 102 -2.68 1.94 -3.46
N LEU A 103 -3.58 2.88 -3.70
CA LEU A 103 -4.12 3.17 -5.04
C LEU A 103 -3.10 3.91 -5.91
N ALA A 104 -2.27 4.76 -5.29
CA ALA A 104 -1.27 5.55 -5.98
C ALA A 104 -0.08 4.73 -6.50
N ARG A 105 0.26 3.58 -5.86
CA ARG A 105 1.47 2.80 -6.16
C ARG A 105 1.62 2.34 -7.61
N SER A 106 0.50 2.09 -8.29
CA SER A 106 0.47 1.59 -9.67
C SER A 106 0.13 2.69 -10.68
N TYR A 107 0.08 3.95 -10.24
CA TYR A 107 -0.28 5.06 -11.11
C TYR A 107 0.63 5.12 -12.35
N TYR A 108 0.00 5.29 -13.52
CA TYR A 108 0.66 5.39 -14.79
C TYR A 108 0.09 6.57 -15.59
N VAL A 109 0.89 7.64 -15.71
CA VAL A 109 0.44 8.93 -16.23
C VAL A 109 -0.09 8.89 -17.66
N PHE A 110 0.46 8.00 -18.50
CA PHE A 110 0.12 7.98 -19.94
C PHE A 110 -1.11 7.15 -20.27
N ASN A 111 -1.54 6.25 -19.39
CA ASN A 111 -2.69 5.40 -19.67
C ASN A 111 -3.45 5.07 -18.39
N ARG A 112 -4.54 5.79 -18.19
CA ARG A 112 -5.45 5.58 -17.07
C ARG A 112 -5.98 4.14 -17.00
N ASN A 113 -6.27 3.51 -18.15
CA ASN A 113 -6.76 2.13 -18.16
C ASN A 113 -5.72 1.16 -17.60
N THR A 114 -4.45 1.34 -17.91
CA THR A 114 -3.38 0.52 -17.34
C THR A 114 -3.34 0.64 -15.81
N TRP A 115 -3.52 1.84 -15.27
CA TRP A 115 -3.59 2.04 -13.83
C TRP A 115 -4.82 1.39 -13.20
N LEU A 116 -6.01 1.58 -13.80
CA LEU A 116 -7.24 0.96 -13.31
C LEU A 116 -7.17 -0.57 -13.37
N ASP A 117 -6.69 -1.14 -14.47
CA ASP A 117 -6.52 -2.59 -14.62
C ASP A 117 -5.59 -3.16 -13.52
N ALA A 118 -4.47 -2.47 -13.24
CA ALA A 118 -3.57 -2.86 -12.16
C ALA A 118 -4.24 -2.72 -10.78
N THR A 119 -5.05 -1.70 -10.57
CA THR A 119 -5.79 -1.51 -9.32
C THR A 119 -6.78 -2.64 -9.09
N ILE A 120 -7.56 -3.01 -10.10
CA ILE A 120 -8.53 -4.11 -10.03
C ILE A 120 -7.81 -5.44 -9.78
N GLU A 121 -6.77 -5.72 -10.57
CA GLU A 121 -6.00 -6.95 -10.42
C GLU A 121 -5.45 -7.10 -9.00
N HIS A 122 -4.79 -6.07 -8.50
CA HIS A 122 -4.10 -6.16 -7.23
C HIS A 122 -5.07 -6.12 -6.04
N SER A 123 -6.15 -5.34 -6.10
CA SER A 123 -7.15 -5.34 -5.02
C SER A 123 -7.93 -6.64 -4.94
N ALA A 124 -8.29 -7.23 -6.07
CA ALA A 124 -8.94 -8.55 -6.11
C ALA A 124 -8.02 -9.64 -5.52
N LYS A 125 -6.74 -9.65 -5.89
CA LYS A 125 -5.77 -10.61 -5.36
C LYS A 125 -5.48 -10.40 -3.88
N ALA A 126 -5.27 -9.15 -3.46
CA ALA A 126 -4.85 -8.83 -2.11
C ALA A 126 -5.96 -8.99 -1.07
N PHE A 127 -7.20 -8.62 -1.40
CA PHE A 127 -8.30 -8.55 -0.44
C PHE A 127 -9.35 -9.63 -0.61
N LEU A 128 -9.52 -10.15 -1.84
CA LEU A 128 -10.54 -11.16 -2.13
C LEU A 128 -9.94 -12.55 -2.42
N GLY A 129 -8.63 -12.63 -2.64
CA GLY A 129 -7.94 -13.89 -2.97
C GLY A 129 -8.33 -14.47 -4.34
N ILE A 130 -8.86 -13.64 -5.24
CA ILE A 130 -9.34 -14.07 -6.56
C ILE A 130 -8.56 -13.37 -7.68
N THR A 131 -8.60 -13.96 -8.88
CA THR A 131 -8.02 -13.37 -10.09
C THR A 131 -9.13 -12.87 -11.00
N MET A 132 -9.11 -11.59 -11.36
CA MET A 132 -10.15 -10.98 -12.20
C MET A 132 -9.67 -10.61 -13.61
N ASN A 133 -8.39 -10.74 -13.90
CA ASN A 133 -7.80 -10.24 -15.15
C ASN A 133 -8.44 -10.83 -16.41
N CYS A 134 -8.77 -12.13 -16.39
CA CYS A 134 -9.41 -12.79 -17.53
C CYS A 134 -10.79 -12.23 -17.80
N ALA A 135 -11.52 -11.85 -16.75
CA ALA A 135 -12.88 -11.34 -16.83
C ALA A 135 -12.97 -9.95 -17.49
N LYS A 136 -11.85 -9.28 -17.73
CA LYS A 136 -11.82 -8.05 -18.52
C LYS A 136 -12.33 -8.24 -19.97
N CYS A 137 -12.03 -9.40 -20.57
CA CYS A 137 -12.33 -9.65 -21.99
C CYS A 137 -13.46 -10.66 -22.22
N HIS A 138 -13.65 -11.60 -21.29
CA HIS A 138 -14.67 -12.65 -21.37
C HIS A 138 -14.92 -13.19 -19.95
N ASP A 139 -15.99 -13.91 -19.74
CA ASP A 139 -16.28 -14.54 -18.45
C ASP A 139 -15.09 -15.42 -18.00
N HIS A 140 -14.80 -15.40 -16.69
CA HIS A 140 -13.67 -16.14 -16.14
C HIS A 140 -13.83 -17.64 -16.40
N LYS A 141 -12.72 -18.29 -16.79
CA LYS A 141 -12.80 -19.69 -17.26
C LYS A 141 -13.19 -20.69 -16.16
N TYR A 142 -12.79 -20.43 -14.93
CA TYR A 142 -12.93 -21.39 -13.83
C TYR A 142 -13.82 -20.86 -12.71
N ASP A 143 -13.74 -19.58 -12.40
CA ASP A 143 -14.47 -18.95 -11.31
C ASP A 143 -15.79 -18.33 -11.83
N PRO A 144 -16.84 -18.26 -11.00
CA PRO A 144 -18.12 -17.68 -11.38
C PRO A 144 -18.07 -16.15 -11.43
N ILE A 145 -17.14 -15.60 -12.19
CA ILE A 145 -16.92 -14.16 -12.38
C ILE A 145 -17.16 -13.83 -13.83
N SER A 146 -18.21 -13.08 -14.09
CA SER A 146 -18.54 -12.63 -15.46
C SER A 146 -17.72 -11.40 -15.86
N GLN A 147 -17.69 -11.12 -17.15
CA GLN A 147 -17.15 -9.85 -17.66
C GLN A 147 -17.89 -8.64 -17.05
N VAL A 148 -19.19 -8.77 -16.82
CA VAL A 148 -20.00 -7.73 -16.19
C VAL A 148 -19.53 -7.46 -14.75
N ASP A 149 -19.20 -8.51 -13.98
CA ASP A 149 -18.67 -8.36 -12.63
C ASP A 149 -17.34 -7.61 -12.60
N TYR A 150 -16.47 -7.88 -13.58
CA TYR A 150 -15.23 -7.12 -13.73
C TYR A 150 -15.49 -5.62 -13.90
N TYR A 151 -16.41 -5.23 -14.78
CA TYR A 151 -16.69 -3.82 -15.01
C TYR A 151 -17.51 -3.18 -13.89
N ASN A 152 -18.35 -3.94 -13.20
CA ASN A 152 -19.01 -3.49 -11.97
C ASN A 152 -17.97 -3.20 -10.87
N TYR A 153 -17.01 -4.09 -10.67
CA TYR A 153 -15.92 -3.87 -9.71
C TYR A 153 -15.04 -2.69 -10.13
N ARG A 154 -14.72 -2.57 -11.40
CA ARG A 154 -13.98 -1.44 -11.95
C ARG A 154 -14.68 -0.11 -11.72
N SER A 155 -16.00 -0.06 -11.75
CA SER A 155 -16.77 1.19 -11.61
C SER A 155 -16.53 1.89 -10.27
N PHE A 156 -16.17 1.17 -9.21
CA PHE A 156 -15.77 1.76 -7.92
C PHE A 156 -14.52 2.64 -8.03
N PHE A 157 -13.63 2.32 -8.95
CA PHE A 157 -12.35 3.03 -9.13
C PHE A 157 -12.39 4.06 -10.27
N GLU A 158 -13.45 4.09 -11.08
CA GLU A 158 -13.55 5.05 -12.20
C GLU A 158 -13.53 6.52 -11.75
N PRO A 159 -14.12 6.93 -10.61
CA PRO A 159 -14.07 8.31 -10.15
C PRO A 159 -12.70 8.73 -9.60
N HIS A 160 -11.78 7.78 -9.33
CA HIS A 160 -10.51 8.10 -8.70
C HIS A 160 -9.61 8.97 -9.59
N HIS A 161 -9.04 10.00 -8.97
CA HIS A 161 -8.02 10.85 -9.56
C HIS A 161 -6.83 10.96 -8.61
N LEU A 162 -5.62 10.78 -9.14
CA LEU A 162 -4.42 11.01 -8.36
C LEU A 162 -4.10 12.51 -8.35
N ARG A 163 -3.96 13.09 -7.16
CA ARG A 163 -3.43 14.43 -7.01
C ARG A 163 -1.92 14.42 -7.25
N LEU A 164 -1.44 15.35 -8.06
CA LEU A 164 -0.03 15.49 -8.43
C LEU A 164 0.61 16.74 -7.79
N ASP A 165 -0.15 17.51 -7.05
CA ASP A 165 0.31 18.68 -6.32
C ASP A 165 1.09 18.27 -5.06
N ALA A 166 2.10 19.06 -4.72
CA ALA A 166 2.87 18.87 -3.52
C ALA A 166 2.00 19.09 -2.27
N LEU A 167 2.17 18.26 -1.25
CA LEU A 167 1.57 18.50 0.06
C LEU A 167 2.24 19.74 0.70
N PRO A 168 1.49 20.58 1.42
CA PRO A 168 2.08 21.70 2.14
C PRO A 168 3.20 21.24 3.08
N GLY A 169 4.36 21.86 2.95
CA GLY A 169 5.54 21.55 3.78
C GLY A 169 6.41 20.41 3.25
N GLU A 170 6.07 19.77 2.14
CA GLU A 170 6.93 18.78 1.51
C GLU A 170 7.81 19.41 0.41
N THR A 171 9.06 18.94 0.36
CA THR A 171 10.00 19.36 -0.68
C THR A 171 9.55 18.81 -2.03
N SER A 172 9.26 19.70 -2.98
CA SER A 172 9.02 19.26 -4.35
C SER A 172 10.36 18.94 -5.02
N PHE A 173 10.35 17.92 -5.87
CA PHE A 173 11.54 17.51 -6.62
C PHE A 173 11.36 17.81 -8.11
N ASP A 174 12.45 18.16 -8.78
CA ASP A 174 12.46 18.29 -10.23
C ASP A 174 12.44 16.92 -10.92
N LYS A 175 12.45 16.95 -12.28
CA LYS A 175 12.49 15.73 -13.11
C LYS A 175 13.70 14.84 -12.88
N ASN A 176 14.77 15.37 -12.27
CA ASN A 176 16.01 14.65 -11.98
C ASN A 176 16.08 14.18 -10.53
N GLY A 177 15.02 14.40 -9.73
CA GLY A 177 14.99 14.06 -8.32
C GLY A 177 15.72 15.06 -7.42
N LEU A 178 16.05 16.25 -7.92
CA LEU A 178 16.64 17.31 -7.09
C LEU A 178 15.54 18.14 -6.42
N PRO A 179 15.74 18.55 -5.14
CA PRO A 179 14.80 19.42 -4.45
C PRO A 179 14.58 20.71 -5.24
N ARG A 180 13.33 21.12 -5.36
CA ARG A 180 12.99 22.46 -5.84
C ARG A 180 13.00 23.41 -4.68
N ALA A 181 13.69 24.53 -4.86
CA ALA A 181 13.67 25.64 -3.92
C ALA A 181 12.30 26.33 -3.89
#